data_b9cbd548eda5cd9364ec84c213e4de96
#
_entry.id   b9cbd548eda5cd9364ec84c213e4de96
#
_cell.length_a   1.000
_cell.length_b   1.000
_cell.length_c   1.000
_cell.angle_alpha   90.00
_cell.angle_beta   90.00
_cell.angle_gamma   90.00
#
_symmetry.space_group_name_H-M   'P 1'
#
loop_
_entity.id
_entity.type
_entity.pdbx_description
1 polymer ?
#
loop_
_entity_poly.entity_id
_entity_poly.type
_entity_poly.pdbx_seq_one_letter_code
_entity_poly.pdbx_strand_id
1 'polypeptide(L)'
;MAIFHRVALLGILGAILGYKGYSQMQDILSNKKKKGKLESSYPEFYEKLKDLKIAILPLNNKGIISKKIQIFNNSVGYASKEQGGNLIVKEQWLENPKWEICILLDCEEAKKIKEAIQNHKCEFYPYLGTNDHFADIEYLGVEEAKTIE
;
A
#
# COMPACT_ATOMS: atom_id res chain seq x y z
N MET A 1 -3.25 -11.25 15.20
CA MET A 1 -3.68 -11.35 13.80
C MET A 1 -3.07 -10.17 13.03
N ALA A 2 -2.34 -10.41 11.95
CA ALA A 2 -1.84 -9.31 11.11
C ALA A 2 -2.93 -8.98 10.08
N ILE A 3 -3.60 -7.86 10.29
CA ILE A 3 -4.64 -7.37 9.38
C ILE A 3 -4.00 -6.41 8.39
N PHE A 4 -4.27 -6.61 7.11
CA PHE A 4 -3.91 -5.63 6.10
C PHE A 4 -4.77 -4.37 6.28
N HIS A 5 -4.15 -3.28 6.71
CA HIS A 5 -4.89 -2.07 7.04
C HIS A 5 -5.49 -1.43 5.79
N ARG A 6 -6.80 -1.07 5.85
CA ARG A 6 -7.53 -0.51 4.70
C ARG A 6 -6.80 0.66 4.03
N VAL A 7 -6.30 1.63 4.79
CA VAL A 7 -5.64 2.81 4.23
C VAL A 7 -4.34 2.44 3.51
N ALA A 8 -3.60 1.44 4.01
CA ALA A 8 -2.40 0.94 3.34
C ALA A 8 -2.77 0.28 1.99
N LEU A 9 -3.85 -0.50 1.95
CA LEU A 9 -4.38 -1.06 0.69
C LEU A 9 -4.79 0.02 -0.29
N LEU A 10 -5.53 1.06 0.16
CA LEU A 10 -5.87 2.19 -0.71
C LEU A 10 -4.63 2.90 -1.25
N GLY A 11 -3.56 3.00 -0.46
CA GLY A 11 -2.27 3.53 -0.90
C GLY A 11 -1.63 2.70 -2.02
N ILE A 12 -1.69 1.37 -1.91
CA ILE A 12 -1.20 0.45 -2.96
C ILE A 12 -2.04 0.60 -4.24
N LEU A 13 -3.37 0.58 -4.13
CA LEU A 13 -4.27 0.77 -5.26
C LEU A 13 -4.09 2.14 -5.91
N GLY A 14 -3.86 3.18 -5.10
CA GLY A 14 -3.52 4.51 -5.56
C GLY A 14 -2.19 4.57 -6.32
N ALA A 15 -1.17 3.85 -5.85
CA ALA A 15 0.12 3.74 -6.55
C ALA A 15 -0.04 3.05 -7.91
N ILE A 16 -0.83 1.99 -8.00
CA ILE A 16 -1.14 1.31 -9.26
C ILE A 16 -1.77 2.29 -10.27
N LEU A 17 -2.71 3.14 -9.82
CA LEU A 17 -3.39 4.12 -10.66
C LEU A 17 -2.64 5.45 -10.83
N GLY A 18 -1.48 5.63 -10.18
CA GLY A 18 -0.68 6.86 -10.26
C GLY A 18 -1.23 8.04 -9.44
N TYR A 19 -2.08 7.79 -8.44
CA TYR A 19 -2.62 8.85 -7.59
C TYR A 19 -1.59 9.34 -6.58
N LYS A 20 -1.57 10.65 -6.36
CA LYS A 20 -0.62 11.34 -5.48
C LYS A 20 -0.83 10.99 -4.01
N GLY A 21 0.27 10.81 -3.30
CA GLY A 21 0.32 10.49 -1.88
C GLY A 21 0.56 11.71 -0.97
N TYR A 22 0.98 11.43 0.26
CA TYR A 22 1.23 12.45 1.28
C TYR A 22 2.40 13.37 0.96
N SER A 23 3.47 12.86 0.33
CA SER A 23 4.65 13.67 -0.01
C SER A 23 4.28 14.78 -0.98
N GLN A 24 3.56 14.45 -2.05
CA GLN A 24 3.09 15.44 -3.02
C GLN A 24 2.09 16.44 -2.42
N MET A 25 1.28 15.99 -1.46
CA MET A 25 0.41 16.89 -0.71
C MET A 25 1.21 17.88 0.15
N GLN A 26 2.29 17.43 0.81
CA GLN A 26 3.18 18.32 1.60
C GLN A 26 3.87 19.34 0.71
N ASP A 27 4.32 18.95 -0.48
CA ASP A 27 4.92 19.86 -1.46
C ASP A 27 3.93 20.96 -1.88
N ILE A 28 2.68 20.61 -2.13
CA ILE A 28 1.62 21.56 -2.42
C ILE A 28 1.39 22.50 -1.22
N LEU A 29 1.41 21.99 0.01
CA LEU A 29 1.25 22.77 1.24
C LEU A 29 2.42 23.72 1.48
N SER A 30 3.66 23.26 1.28
CA SER A 30 4.86 24.06 1.45
C SER A 30 4.99 25.17 0.40
N ASN A 31 4.57 24.88 -0.84
CA ASN A 31 4.54 25.83 -1.94
C ASN A 31 3.36 26.82 -1.88
N LYS A 32 2.44 26.67 -0.93
CA LYS A 32 1.27 27.57 -0.74
C LYS A 32 1.57 28.98 -0.27
N LYS A 33 2.80 29.34 -0.01
CA LYS A 33 3.17 30.76 0.00
C LYS A 33 2.91 31.44 -1.35
N LYS A 34 2.64 30.67 -2.41
CA LYS A 34 2.18 31.11 -3.73
C LYS A 34 0.77 30.57 -3.99
N LYS A 35 -0.25 31.27 -3.47
CA LYS A 35 -1.67 31.22 -3.86
C LYS A 35 -2.19 29.90 -4.48
N GLY A 36 -2.80 29.04 -3.70
CA GLY A 36 -3.65 27.94 -4.15
C GLY A 36 -4.44 27.35 -2.98
N LYS A 37 -5.78 27.34 -3.09
CA LYS A 37 -6.66 26.63 -2.13
C LYS A 37 -6.43 25.14 -2.26
N LEU A 38 -6.20 24.41 -1.15
CA LEU A 38 -6.34 22.96 -1.16
C LEU A 38 -7.79 22.63 -1.40
N GLU A 39 -8.06 21.81 -2.40
CA GLU A 39 -9.40 21.31 -2.68
C GLU A 39 -9.81 20.24 -1.67
N SER A 40 -8.85 19.53 -1.06
CA SER A 40 -9.08 18.48 -0.08
C SER A 40 -8.08 18.52 1.08
N SER A 41 -8.51 18.03 2.26
CA SER A 41 -7.67 17.80 3.44
C SER A 41 -6.89 16.49 3.37
N TYR A 42 -7.15 15.64 2.38
CA TYR A 42 -6.59 14.32 2.22
C TYR A 42 -5.76 14.22 0.94
N PRO A 43 -4.78 13.29 0.87
CA PRO A 43 -4.06 13.01 -0.36
C PRO A 43 -4.99 12.43 -1.43
N GLU A 44 -4.62 12.62 -2.70
CA GLU A 44 -5.46 12.28 -3.84
C GLU A 44 -5.92 10.82 -3.83
N PHE A 45 -5.02 9.87 -3.53
CA PHE A 45 -5.37 8.45 -3.49
C PHE A 45 -6.49 8.16 -2.50
N TYR A 46 -6.43 8.80 -1.32
CA TYR A 46 -7.44 8.59 -0.29
C TYR A 46 -8.76 9.21 -0.69
N GLU A 47 -8.74 10.44 -1.19
CA GLU A 47 -9.97 11.14 -1.61
C GLU A 47 -10.73 10.38 -2.70
N LYS A 48 -10.01 9.80 -3.66
CA LYS A 48 -10.61 9.04 -4.76
C LYS A 48 -11.06 7.63 -4.39
N LEU A 49 -10.37 6.99 -3.44
CA LEU A 49 -10.56 5.56 -3.16
C LEU A 49 -11.23 5.27 -1.82
N LYS A 50 -11.48 6.28 -0.97
CA LYS A 50 -12.03 6.10 0.37
C LYS A 50 -13.39 5.38 0.40
N ASP A 51 -14.20 5.54 -0.65
CA ASP A 51 -15.56 4.99 -0.72
C ASP A 51 -15.63 3.61 -1.40
N LEU A 52 -14.48 3.04 -1.82
CA LEU A 52 -14.42 1.68 -2.36
C LEU A 52 -14.96 0.68 -1.33
N LYS A 53 -15.82 -0.21 -1.78
CA LYS A 53 -16.31 -1.35 -0.97
C LYS A 53 -15.34 -2.52 -1.14
N ILE A 54 -14.60 -2.81 -0.06
CA ILE A 54 -13.49 -3.76 -0.07
C ILE A 54 -13.67 -4.78 1.05
N ALA A 55 -13.47 -6.05 0.73
CA ALA A 55 -13.25 -7.11 1.71
C ALA A 55 -11.82 -7.62 1.62
N ILE A 56 -11.22 -7.95 2.77
CA ILE A 56 -9.84 -8.42 2.89
C ILE A 56 -9.87 -9.75 3.66
N LEU A 57 -9.46 -10.83 3.02
CA LEU A 57 -9.44 -12.17 3.59
C LEU A 57 -7.98 -12.66 3.71
N PRO A 58 -7.50 -12.98 4.91
CA PRO A 58 -6.19 -13.61 5.06
C PRO A 58 -6.24 -15.06 4.57
N LEU A 59 -5.32 -15.43 3.68
CA LEU A 59 -5.25 -16.79 3.11
C LEU A 59 -4.30 -17.71 3.87
N ASN A 60 -3.53 -17.19 4.82
CA ASN A 60 -2.66 -18.02 5.65
C ASN A 60 -3.47 -18.92 6.58
N ASN A 61 -2.84 -20.05 6.98
CA ASN A 61 -3.51 -21.05 7.83
C ASN A 61 -4.15 -20.42 9.08
N LYS A 62 -5.45 -20.64 9.26
CA LYS A 62 -6.29 -20.05 10.32
C LYS A 62 -6.28 -18.50 10.35
N GLY A 63 -5.94 -17.83 9.23
CA GLY A 63 -5.82 -16.38 9.17
C GLY A 63 -4.64 -15.82 9.97
N ILE A 64 -3.68 -16.66 10.35
CA ILE A 64 -2.51 -16.26 11.13
C ILE A 64 -1.33 -16.08 10.18
N ILE A 65 -0.68 -14.92 10.24
CA ILE A 65 0.56 -14.64 9.52
C ILE A 65 1.70 -14.66 10.53
N SER A 66 2.67 -15.54 10.31
CA SER A 66 3.88 -15.63 11.14
C SER A 66 4.70 -14.36 11.03
N LYS A 67 5.42 -14.05 12.10
CA LYS A 67 6.31 -12.89 12.16
C LYS A 67 7.70 -13.35 12.53
N LYS A 68 8.71 -12.70 11.94
CA LYS A 68 10.10 -12.89 12.32
C LYS A 68 10.77 -11.54 12.60
N ILE A 69 11.79 -11.58 13.45
CA ILE A 69 12.63 -10.40 13.71
C ILE A 69 13.85 -10.49 12.80
N GLN A 70 14.06 -9.45 12.01
CA GLN A 70 15.30 -9.24 11.26
C GLN A 70 16.18 -8.24 11.98
N ILE A 71 17.47 -8.55 12.05
CA ILE A 71 18.47 -7.68 12.62
C ILE A 71 19.54 -7.48 11.58
N PHE A 72 19.80 -6.25 11.20
CA PHE A 72 20.80 -5.92 10.21
C PHE A 72 21.52 -4.61 10.54
N ASN A 73 22.71 -4.45 9.98
CA ASN A 73 23.47 -3.23 10.10
C ASN A 73 23.13 -2.31 8.92
N ASN A 74 22.65 -1.11 9.25
CA ASN A 74 22.36 -0.06 8.27
C ASN A 74 23.35 1.08 8.43
N SER A 75 24.64 0.79 8.22
CA SER A 75 25.73 1.77 8.30
C SER A 75 26.37 1.96 6.94
N VAL A 76 26.76 3.20 6.64
CA VAL A 76 27.60 3.51 5.48
C VAL A 76 29.06 3.27 5.80
N GLY A 77 29.88 2.87 4.81
CA GLY A 77 31.25 2.43 5.01
C GLY A 77 32.16 3.41 5.76
N TYR A 78 31.98 4.72 5.55
CA TYR A 78 32.75 5.73 6.27
C TYR A 78 32.30 5.88 7.74
N ALA A 79 31.00 5.78 8.02
CA ALA A 79 30.46 5.88 9.37
C ALA A 79 30.79 4.65 10.24
N SER A 80 30.93 3.46 9.62
CA SER A 80 31.25 2.23 10.34
C SER A 80 32.65 2.23 10.99
N LYS A 81 33.54 3.15 10.58
CA LYS A 81 34.88 3.30 11.14
C LYS A 81 34.94 4.21 12.37
N GLU A 82 33.85 4.91 12.67
CA GLU A 82 33.74 5.80 13.81
C GLU A 82 33.09 5.10 15.00
N GLN A 83 33.45 5.49 16.21
CA GLN A 83 32.82 4.95 17.41
C GLN A 83 31.34 5.33 17.44
N GLY A 84 30.45 4.32 17.52
CA GLY A 84 29.00 4.51 17.49
C GLY A 84 28.43 4.71 16.07
N GLY A 85 29.24 4.61 15.00
CA GLY A 85 28.79 4.80 13.62
C GLY A 85 28.00 3.63 13.04
N ASN A 86 27.81 2.54 13.77
CA ASN A 86 27.03 1.39 13.34
C ASN A 86 25.58 1.52 13.83
N LEU A 87 24.64 1.62 12.89
CA LEU A 87 23.21 1.57 13.18
C LEU A 87 22.71 0.14 13.04
N ILE A 88 22.44 -0.50 14.18
CA ILE A 88 21.79 -1.83 14.19
C ILE A 88 20.27 -1.60 14.19
N VAL A 89 19.63 -2.05 13.12
CA VAL A 89 18.18 -1.98 12.94
C VAL A 89 17.56 -3.32 13.27
N LYS A 90 16.46 -3.27 14.04
CA LYS A 90 15.62 -4.44 14.32
C LYS A 90 14.25 -4.19 13.72
N GLU A 91 13.82 -5.06 12.82
CA GLU A 91 12.52 -4.98 12.17
C GLU A 91 11.71 -6.25 12.38
N GLN A 92 10.42 -6.11 12.49
CA GLN A 92 9.48 -7.23 12.55
C GLN A 92 8.83 -7.40 11.18
N TRP A 93 9.13 -8.50 10.52
CA TRP A 93 8.61 -8.83 9.20
C TRP A 93 7.50 -9.87 9.29
N LEU A 94 6.52 -9.79 8.37
CA LEU A 94 5.55 -10.84 8.14
C LEU A 94 6.16 -11.90 7.24
N GLU A 95 5.95 -13.18 7.55
CA GLU A 95 6.44 -14.29 6.72
C GLU A 95 5.34 -14.73 5.75
N ASN A 96 5.65 -14.66 4.45
CA ASN A 96 4.76 -15.07 3.36
C ASN A 96 3.29 -14.62 3.58
N PRO A 97 3.06 -13.32 3.80
CA PRO A 97 1.71 -12.83 3.99
C PRO A 97 0.92 -12.96 2.70
N LYS A 98 -0.30 -13.49 2.80
CA LYS A 98 -1.21 -13.63 1.65
C LYS A 98 -2.60 -13.17 2.02
N TRP A 99 -3.21 -12.37 1.16
CA TRP A 99 -4.58 -11.91 1.30
C TRP A 99 -5.31 -12.02 -0.03
N GLU A 100 -6.56 -12.39 0.03
CA GLU A 100 -7.50 -12.17 -1.06
C GLU A 100 -8.20 -10.85 -0.84
N ILE A 101 -8.25 -10.04 -1.89
CA ILE A 101 -8.87 -8.71 -1.87
C ILE A 101 -10.04 -8.72 -2.83
N CYS A 102 -11.24 -8.55 -2.28
CA CYS A 102 -12.45 -8.41 -3.08
C CYS A 102 -12.85 -6.94 -3.15
N ILE A 103 -13.07 -6.42 -4.34
CA ILE A 103 -13.49 -5.05 -4.59
C ILE A 103 -14.80 -5.07 -5.36
N LEU A 104 -15.84 -4.42 -4.83
CA LEU A 104 -17.12 -4.30 -5.53
C LEU A 104 -16.98 -3.37 -6.73
N LEU A 105 -17.39 -3.82 -7.92
CA LEU A 105 -17.26 -3.06 -9.18
C LEU A 105 -18.45 -2.11 -9.39
N ASP A 106 -18.79 -1.31 -8.39
CA ASP A 106 -19.94 -0.40 -8.39
C ASP A 106 -19.59 1.07 -8.72
N CYS A 107 -18.31 1.37 -8.95
CA CYS A 107 -17.85 2.72 -9.30
C CYS A 107 -16.72 2.69 -10.35
N GLU A 108 -16.44 3.85 -10.95
CA GLU A 108 -15.43 3.99 -12.00
C GLU A 108 -14.01 3.66 -11.49
N GLU A 109 -13.67 4.02 -10.25
CA GLU A 109 -12.36 3.75 -9.68
C GLU A 109 -12.12 2.24 -9.52
N ALA A 110 -13.14 1.48 -9.12
CA ALA A 110 -13.07 0.02 -9.05
C ALA A 110 -12.83 -0.62 -10.43
N LYS A 111 -13.46 -0.09 -11.48
CA LYS A 111 -13.27 -0.56 -12.86
C LYS A 111 -11.85 -0.28 -13.37
N LYS A 112 -11.30 0.90 -13.09
CA LYS A 112 -9.90 1.25 -13.42
C LYS A 112 -8.91 0.34 -12.72
N ILE A 113 -9.12 0.03 -11.43
CA ILE A 113 -8.28 -0.91 -10.67
C ILE A 113 -8.33 -2.29 -11.31
N LYS A 114 -9.54 -2.80 -11.63
CA LYS A 114 -9.71 -4.06 -12.32
C LYS A 114 -8.91 -4.10 -13.62
N GLU A 115 -9.08 -3.08 -14.48
CA GLU A 115 -8.40 -3.01 -15.77
C GLU A 115 -6.86 -2.97 -15.61
N ALA A 116 -6.36 -2.18 -14.67
CA ALA A 116 -4.94 -2.08 -14.40
C ALA A 116 -4.34 -3.42 -13.95
N ILE A 117 -4.98 -4.12 -12.99
CA ILE A 117 -4.52 -5.40 -12.47
C ILE A 117 -4.63 -6.49 -13.54
N GLN A 118 -5.76 -6.56 -14.27
CA GLN A 118 -5.98 -7.54 -15.32
C GLN A 118 -4.95 -7.43 -16.46
N ASN A 119 -4.50 -6.22 -16.77
CA ASN A 119 -3.50 -5.96 -17.81
C ASN A 119 -2.06 -5.90 -17.27
N HIS A 120 -1.83 -6.22 -16.00
CA HIS A 120 -0.52 -6.13 -15.34
C HIS A 120 0.14 -4.75 -15.51
N LYS A 121 -0.67 -3.68 -15.43
CA LYS A 121 -0.21 -2.29 -15.56
C LYS A 121 -0.23 -1.60 -14.22
N CYS A 122 0.84 -0.87 -13.90
CA CYS A 122 0.89 0.02 -12.75
C CYS A 122 1.74 1.24 -13.10
N GLU A 123 1.37 2.39 -12.56
CA GLU A 123 2.18 3.60 -12.67
C GLU A 123 3.41 3.51 -11.76
N PHE A 124 3.20 3.06 -10.53
CA PHE A 124 4.27 2.79 -9.57
C PHE A 124 4.18 1.35 -9.09
N TYR A 125 5.34 0.68 -9.00
CA TYR A 125 5.41 -0.69 -8.48
C TYR A 125 4.91 -0.73 -7.03
N PRO A 126 3.88 -1.51 -6.71
CA PRO A 126 3.37 -1.62 -5.36
C PRO A 126 4.32 -2.41 -4.46
N TYR A 127 4.42 -1.99 -3.19
CA TYR A 127 5.22 -2.66 -2.18
C TYR A 127 4.53 -2.67 -0.82
N LEU A 128 4.92 -3.62 0.04
CA LEU A 128 4.31 -3.87 1.35
C LEU A 128 5.19 -3.29 2.47
N GLY A 129 5.04 -1.99 2.74
CA GLY A 129 5.75 -1.28 3.78
C GLY A 129 7.03 -0.61 3.31
N THR A 130 8.02 -1.37 2.86
CA THR A 130 9.28 -0.86 2.31
C THR A 130 9.47 -1.31 0.85
N ASN A 131 10.27 -0.60 0.09
CA ASN A 131 10.56 -0.88 -1.31
C ASN A 131 11.29 -2.22 -1.55
N ASP A 132 11.80 -2.85 -0.50
CA ASP A 132 12.42 -4.18 -0.57
C ASP A 132 11.38 -5.33 -0.59
N HIS A 133 10.12 -5.01 -0.32
CA HIS A 133 9.02 -5.96 -0.25
C HIS A 133 7.97 -5.68 -1.32
N PHE A 134 8.29 -5.96 -2.57
CA PHE A 134 7.33 -5.83 -3.67
C PHE A 134 6.08 -6.69 -3.42
N ALA A 135 4.93 -6.10 -3.74
CA ALA A 135 3.67 -6.83 -3.72
C ALA A 135 3.53 -7.65 -4.99
N ASP A 136 3.38 -8.97 -4.84
CA ASP A 136 2.96 -9.84 -5.92
C ASP A 136 1.43 -9.83 -5.98
N ILE A 137 0.87 -9.43 -7.12
CA ILE A 137 -0.56 -9.25 -7.31
C ILE A 137 -1.05 -10.12 -8.46
N GLU A 138 -1.95 -11.05 -8.13
CA GLU A 138 -2.59 -11.95 -9.08
C GLU A 138 -4.05 -11.54 -9.29
N TYR A 139 -4.49 -11.52 -10.55
CA TYR A 139 -5.89 -11.29 -10.91
C TYR A 139 -6.65 -12.62 -10.90
N LEU A 140 -7.60 -12.76 -9.99
CA LEU A 140 -8.37 -14.01 -9.82
C LEU A 140 -9.64 -14.07 -10.68
N GLY A 141 -10.18 -12.92 -11.08
CA GLY A 141 -11.38 -12.87 -11.91
C GLY A 141 -12.48 -11.96 -11.38
N VAL A 142 -13.68 -12.09 -11.92
CA VAL A 142 -14.89 -11.38 -11.49
C VAL A 142 -15.98 -12.40 -11.20
N GLU A 143 -16.61 -12.27 -10.03
CA GLU A 143 -17.73 -13.10 -9.61
C GLU A 143 -18.95 -12.24 -9.28
N GLU A 144 -20.15 -12.82 -9.36
CA GLU A 144 -21.38 -12.17 -8.93
C GLU A 144 -21.44 -12.10 -7.40
N ALA A 145 -21.60 -10.89 -6.87
CA ALA A 145 -21.87 -10.69 -5.45
C ALA A 145 -23.37 -10.89 -5.17
N LYS A 146 -23.69 -11.80 -4.24
CA LYS A 146 -25.06 -12.02 -3.77
C LYS A 146 -25.25 -11.33 -2.42
N THR A 147 -26.36 -10.59 -2.29
CA THR A 147 -26.78 -10.08 -0.99
C THR A 147 -27.32 -11.24 -0.16
N ILE A 148 -26.81 -11.41 1.05
CA ILE A 148 -27.36 -12.34 2.04
C ILE A 148 -28.35 -11.51 2.87
N GLU A 149 -29.63 -11.85 2.79
CA GLU A 149 -30.68 -11.30 3.65
C GLU A 149 -30.64 -11.93 5.04
#